data_527ea63e5107eac0675a48d07c945015
#
_entry.id   527ea63e5107eac0675a48d07c945015
#
_cell.length_a   1.000
_cell.length_b   1.000
_cell.length_c   1.000
_cell.angle_alpha   90.00
_cell.angle_beta   90.00
_cell.angle_gamma   90.00
#
_symmetry.space_group_name_H-M   'P 1'
#
loop_
_entity.id
_entity.type
_entity.pdbx_description
1 polymer ?
#
loop_
_entity_poly.entity_id
_entity_poly.type
_entity_poly.pdbx_seq_one_letter_code
_entity_poly.pdbx_strand_id
1 'polypeptide(L)'
;MSIPAASLSTDQALPSFYYGRQTKPLLAVESLLSAFLPASSPFALPRSTYYRFPPTQAESGLILLEEGIASLCHAENNMVISTIFAPSLLGLIDGYGVFNGIPEKHHCSLFAETDLRGRWIGHQAAVEILNAQNLWQEMAHVLAQRLMVLSMRSQEMMGVDSYLMVRTLLTELADYPEEYRRQINVLSFIQRRTNLSRSRIM
;
A
#
# COMPACT_ATOMS: atom_id res chain seq x y z
N MET A 1 1.51 31.52 -4.67
CA MET A 1 2.70 30.93 -5.36
C MET A 1 2.18 29.95 -6.40
N SER A 2 2.22 30.33 -7.68
CA SER A 2 1.74 29.49 -8.77
C SER A 2 2.79 28.43 -9.11
N ILE A 3 2.40 27.17 -9.03
CA ILE A 3 3.21 26.05 -9.52
C ILE A 3 3.17 26.12 -11.06
N PRO A 4 4.29 26.13 -11.78
CA PRO A 4 4.29 26.11 -13.23
C PRO A 4 3.73 24.76 -13.69
N ALA A 5 2.68 24.80 -14.50
CA ALA A 5 2.17 23.65 -15.22
C ALA A 5 3.23 23.24 -16.27
N ALA A 6 4.09 22.29 -15.92
CA ALA A 6 4.92 21.61 -16.90
C ALA A 6 3.96 20.84 -17.82
N SER A 7 3.96 21.20 -19.09
CA SER A 7 3.26 20.46 -20.15
C SER A 7 3.89 19.06 -20.27
N LEU A 8 3.32 18.11 -19.57
CA LEU A 8 3.62 16.70 -19.77
C LEU A 8 3.06 16.32 -21.15
N SER A 9 3.95 16.03 -22.09
CA SER A 9 3.60 15.39 -23.34
C SER A 9 2.86 14.08 -23.02
N THR A 10 1.72 13.87 -23.67
CA THR A 10 0.75 12.79 -23.45
C THR A 10 1.31 11.38 -23.68
N ASP A 11 2.58 11.21 -24.01
CA ASP A 11 3.17 9.92 -24.39
C ASP A 11 3.97 9.20 -23.29
N GLN A 12 4.09 9.78 -22.08
CA GLN A 12 4.78 9.12 -20.95
C GLN A 12 4.09 9.45 -19.63
N ALA A 13 2.87 8.95 -19.44
CA ALA A 13 2.30 8.90 -18.10
C ALA A 13 3.22 8.03 -17.22
N LEU A 14 3.74 8.61 -16.14
CA LEU A 14 4.54 7.87 -15.19
C LEU A 14 3.71 6.71 -14.62
N PRO A 15 4.27 5.48 -14.53
CA PRO A 15 3.58 4.36 -13.90
C PRO A 15 3.08 4.71 -12.50
N SER A 16 1.95 4.15 -12.09
CA SER A 16 1.32 4.39 -10.77
C SER A 16 2.26 4.19 -9.60
N PHE A 17 3.21 3.29 -9.75
CA PHE A 17 4.26 3.02 -8.77
C PHE A 17 5.14 4.27 -8.50
N TYR A 18 5.65 4.91 -9.55
CA TYR A 18 6.43 6.15 -9.42
C TYR A 18 5.61 7.27 -8.82
N TYR A 19 4.38 7.42 -9.34
CA TYR A 19 3.47 8.42 -8.85
C TYR A 19 3.19 8.22 -7.36
N GLY A 20 2.96 7.00 -6.92
CA GLY A 20 2.72 6.67 -5.51
C GLY A 20 3.90 7.04 -4.60
N ARG A 21 5.13 6.95 -5.09
CA ARG A 21 6.33 7.37 -4.33
C ARG A 21 6.51 8.89 -4.32
N GLN A 22 6.36 9.53 -5.48
CA GLN A 22 6.63 10.96 -5.64
C GLN A 22 5.57 11.85 -5.00
N THR A 23 4.31 11.39 -4.97
CA THR A 23 3.18 12.16 -4.41
C THR A 23 2.82 11.78 -2.98
N LYS A 24 3.62 10.93 -2.35
CA LYS A 24 3.38 10.51 -0.97
C LYS A 24 3.36 11.71 -0.03
N PRO A 25 2.29 11.91 0.76
CA PRO A 25 2.17 13.05 1.66
C PRO A 25 2.99 12.79 2.94
N LEU A 26 4.33 12.84 2.82
CA LEU A 26 5.26 12.46 3.88
C LEU A 26 5.00 13.24 5.17
N LEU A 27 4.78 14.54 5.11
CA LEU A 27 4.50 15.35 6.30
C LEU A 27 3.23 14.89 7.03
N ALA A 28 2.18 14.55 6.29
CA ALA A 28 0.94 14.02 6.89
C ALA A 28 1.17 12.64 7.50
N VAL A 29 1.92 11.76 6.82
CA VAL A 29 2.28 10.43 7.34
C VAL A 29 3.10 10.58 8.62
N GLU A 30 4.13 11.41 8.65
CA GLU A 30 4.99 11.64 9.81
C GLU A 30 4.21 12.22 11.00
N SER A 31 3.30 13.18 10.76
CA SER A 31 2.42 13.74 11.79
C SER A 31 1.55 12.66 12.42
N LEU A 32 0.91 11.81 11.61
CA LEU A 32 0.08 10.70 12.09
C LEU A 32 0.91 9.66 12.86
N LEU A 33 2.07 9.26 12.33
CA LEU A 33 2.95 8.32 13.03
C LEU A 33 3.38 8.86 14.40
N SER A 34 3.78 10.11 14.46
CA SER A 34 4.20 10.77 15.70
C SER A 34 3.05 10.86 16.74
N ALA A 35 1.85 11.17 16.29
CA ALA A 35 0.68 11.27 17.16
C ALA A 35 0.24 9.91 17.72
N PHE A 36 0.33 8.85 16.91
CA PHE A 36 -0.09 7.51 17.30
C PHE A 36 0.96 6.77 18.14
N LEU A 37 2.23 7.17 18.07
CA LEU A 37 3.35 6.50 18.72
C LEU A 37 3.13 6.20 20.21
N PRO A 38 2.64 7.14 21.06
CA PRO A 38 2.48 6.91 22.50
C PRO A 38 1.46 5.81 22.83
N ALA A 39 0.43 5.62 21.99
CA ALA A 39 -0.65 4.66 22.18
C ALA A 39 -0.45 3.35 21.41
N SER A 40 0.68 3.17 20.75
CA SER A 40 0.96 2.04 19.87
C SER A 40 1.90 1.03 20.51
N SER A 41 1.82 -0.23 20.07
CA SER A 41 2.68 -1.34 20.46
C SER A 41 3.60 -1.77 19.33
N PRO A 42 4.76 -2.39 19.60
CA PRO A 42 5.67 -2.88 18.56
C PRO A 42 4.98 -3.87 17.62
N PHE A 43 5.28 -3.76 16.32
CA PHE A 43 4.84 -4.67 15.27
C PHE A 43 6.04 -5.09 14.43
N ALA A 44 6.16 -6.39 14.16
CA ALA A 44 7.16 -6.94 13.25
C ALA A 44 6.54 -8.09 12.44
N LEU A 45 6.89 -8.16 11.18
CA LEU A 45 6.47 -9.25 10.30
C LEU A 45 7.67 -9.71 9.48
N PRO A 46 8.12 -10.97 9.62
CA PRO A 46 9.23 -11.50 8.87
C PRO A 46 8.94 -11.54 7.36
N ARG A 47 9.99 -11.37 6.57
CA ARG A 47 9.93 -11.48 5.12
C ARG A 47 9.21 -12.76 4.66
N SER A 48 8.50 -12.66 3.56
CA SER A 48 7.77 -13.76 2.92
C SER A 48 6.63 -14.34 3.75
N THR A 49 6.15 -13.61 4.75
CA THR A 49 4.98 -13.99 5.54
C THR A 49 3.77 -13.12 5.24
N TYR A 50 2.58 -13.66 5.51
CA TYR A 50 1.31 -12.96 5.40
C TYR A 50 0.80 -12.55 6.76
N TYR A 51 0.23 -11.36 6.84
CA TYR A 51 -0.57 -10.89 7.96
C TYR A 51 -2.01 -10.66 7.48
N ARG A 52 -2.98 -11.24 8.17
CA ARG A 52 -4.40 -11.01 7.94
C ARG A 52 -4.92 -10.06 9.00
N PHE A 53 -5.59 -9.01 8.56
CA PHE A 53 -6.22 -8.08 9.50
C PHE A 53 -7.35 -8.80 10.25
N PRO A 54 -7.42 -8.67 11.58
CA PRO A 54 -8.45 -9.31 12.36
C PRO A 54 -9.86 -8.84 11.97
N PRO A 55 -10.84 -9.74 11.93
CA PRO A 55 -12.20 -9.41 11.50
C PRO A 55 -13.06 -8.79 12.62
N THR A 56 -12.56 -8.69 13.83
CA THR A 56 -13.32 -8.18 14.99
C THR A 56 -12.94 -6.75 15.32
N GLN A 57 -13.92 -5.95 15.74
CA GLN A 57 -13.68 -4.56 16.11
C GLN A 57 -12.68 -4.39 17.24
N ALA A 58 -12.70 -5.30 18.20
CA ALA A 58 -11.79 -5.25 19.35
C ALA A 58 -10.33 -5.48 18.99
N GLU A 59 -10.07 -6.25 17.93
CA GLU A 59 -8.72 -6.59 17.47
C GLU A 59 -8.30 -5.81 16.24
N SER A 60 -9.22 -5.05 15.63
CA SER A 60 -8.91 -4.24 14.44
C SER A 60 -8.03 -3.05 14.79
N GLY A 61 -7.11 -2.73 13.90
CA GLY A 61 -6.19 -1.63 14.12
C GLY A 61 -5.41 -1.25 12.87
N LEU A 62 -4.59 -0.23 13.04
CA LEU A 62 -3.68 0.27 12.03
C LEU A 62 -2.27 -0.22 12.30
N ILE A 63 -1.54 -0.53 11.25
CA ILE A 63 -0.10 -0.75 11.30
C ILE A 63 0.59 0.52 10.83
N LEU A 64 1.42 1.08 11.68
CA LEU A 64 2.30 2.19 11.43
C LEU A 64 3.61 1.60 10.90
N LEU A 65 3.74 1.49 9.58
CA LEU A 65 4.92 0.91 8.96
C LEU A 65 6.07 1.92 8.98
N GLU A 66 7.13 1.61 9.72
CA GLU A 66 8.33 2.45 9.87
C GLU A 66 9.45 2.00 8.92
N GLU A 67 9.59 0.70 8.70
CA GLU A 67 10.63 0.11 7.85
C GLU A 67 10.07 -1.03 7.00
N GLY A 68 10.60 -1.15 5.79
CA GLY A 68 10.34 -2.27 4.89
C GLY A 68 9.37 -1.97 3.74
N ILE A 69 9.09 -3.03 2.98
CA ILE A 69 8.24 -3.02 1.79
C ILE A 69 7.15 -4.07 2.00
N ALA A 70 5.90 -3.66 1.86
CA ALA A 70 4.74 -4.52 2.00
C ALA A 70 3.91 -4.53 0.72
N SER A 71 3.28 -5.65 0.40
CA SER A 71 2.25 -5.75 -0.62
C SER A 71 0.89 -5.92 0.04
N LEU A 72 -0.06 -5.06 -0.33
CA LEU A 72 -1.47 -5.27 -0.02
C LEU A 72 -2.02 -6.25 -1.04
N CYS A 73 -2.63 -7.33 -0.58
CA CYS A 73 -3.10 -8.43 -1.42
C CYS A 73 -4.59 -8.70 -1.18
N HIS A 74 -5.28 -9.21 -2.19
CA HIS A 74 -6.58 -9.85 -1.99
C HIS A 74 -6.42 -11.09 -1.13
N ALA A 75 -7.21 -11.22 -0.06
CA ALA A 75 -7.10 -12.34 0.87
C ALA A 75 -7.49 -13.70 0.25
N GLU A 76 -8.35 -13.71 -0.78
CA GLU A 76 -8.83 -14.93 -1.43
C GLU A 76 -7.80 -15.59 -2.34
N ASN A 77 -7.06 -14.78 -3.11
CA ASN A 77 -6.19 -15.29 -4.17
C ASN A 77 -4.74 -14.80 -4.06
N ASN A 78 -4.42 -14.01 -3.03
CA ASN A 78 -3.11 -13.41 -2.78
C ASN A 78 -2.57 -12.53 -3.93
N MET A 79 -3.45 -12.06 -4.82
CA MET A 79 -3.06 -11.10 -5.85
C MET A 79 -2.72 -9.75 -5.24
N VAL A 80 -1.61 -9.18 -5.66
CA VAL A 80 -1.13 -7.88 -5.18
C VAL A 80 -1.99 -6.77 -5.78
N ILE A 81 -2.62 -6.01 -4.90
CA ILE A 81 -3.38 -4.81 -5.23
C ILE A 81 -2.43 -3.60 -5.36
N SER A 82 -1.53 -3.45 -4.39
CA SER A 82 -0.62 -2.32 -4.30
C SER A 82 0.62 -2.68 -3.50
N THR A 83 1.76 -2.10 -3.87
CA THR A 83 3.00 -2.17 -3.09
C THR A 83 3.19 -0.89 -2.30
N ILE A 84 3.56 -1.05 -1.04
CA ILE A 84 3.63 0.03 -0.07
C ILE A 84 5.02 0.06 0.54
N PHE A 85 5.67 1.22 0.47
CA PHE A 85 6.97 1.48 1.07
C PHE A 85 6.80 2.24 2.38
N ALA A 86 7.62 1.93 3.36
CA ALA A 86 7.73 2.73 4.58
C ALA A 86 8.22 4.17 4.28
N PRO A 87 7.90 5.16 5.14
CA PRO A 87 6.92 5.12 6.21
C PRO A 87 5.48 5.15 5.67
N SER A 88 4.52 4.44 6.28
CA SER A 88 3.14 4.39 5.79
C SER A 88 2.16 3.88 6.86
N LEU A 89 0.86 4.04 6.57
CA LEU A 89 -0.25 3.50 7.36
C LEU A 89 -0.92 2.34 6.60
N LEU A 90 -1.21 1.24 7.28
CA LEU A 90 -1.86 0.06 6.73
C LEU A 90 -3.08 -0.32 7.58
N GLY A 91 -4.03 -1.06 7.02
CA GLY A 91 -5.25 -1.49 7.72
C GLY A 91 -6.42 -0.50 7.63
N LEU A 92 -6.30 0.58 6.86
CA LEU A 92 -7.35 1.60 6.73
C LEU A 92 -8.64 1.06 6.10
N ILE A 93 -8.53 0.17 5.11
CA ILE A 93 -9.69 -0.40 4.39
C ILE A 93 -10.38 -1.43 5.27
N ASP A 94 -9.62 -2.38 5.80
CA ASP A 94 -10.15 -3.46 6.63
C ASP A 94 -10.79 -2.89 7.91
N GLY A 95 -10.13 -1.92 8.54
CA GLY A 95 -10.65 -1.25 9.71
C GLY A 95 -11.94 -0.48 9.47
N TYR A 96 -12.12 0.12 8.30
CA TYR A 96 -13.37 0.83 7.97
C TYR A 96 -14.57 -0.13 7.96
N GLY A 97 -14.42 -1.30 7.32
CA GLY A 97 -15.47 -2.33 7.28
C GLY A 97 -15.85 -2.81 8.67
N VAL A 98 -14.85 -3.21 9.45
CA VAL A 98 -15.06 -3.70 10.82
C VAL A 98 -15.67 -2.64 11.73
N PHE A 99 -15.17 -1.40 11.66
CA PHE A 99 -15.66 -0.30 12.52
C PHE A 99 -17.11 0.07 12.21
N ASN A 100 -17.53 -0.03 10.96
CA ASN A 100 -18.90 0.33 10.54
C ASN A 100 -19.85 -0.88 10.45
N GLY A 101 -19.42 -2.06 10.90
CA GLY A 101 -20.26 -3.28 10.88
C GLY A 101 -20.65 -3.71 9.47
N ILE A 102 -19.84 -3.37 8.46
CA ILE A 102 -20.08 -3.75 7.07
C ILE A 102 -19.67 -5.22 6.92
N PRO A 103 -20.59 -6.11 6.50
CA PRO A 103 -20.24 -7.51 6.27
C PRO A 103 -19.23 -7.58 5.13
N GLU A 104 -18.00 -7.89 5.46
CA GLU A 104 -16.92 -7.91 4.49
C GLU A 104 -16.96 -9.16 3.63
N LYS A 105 -17.04 -8.95 2.32
CA LYS A 105 -16.75 -9.97 1.32
C LYS A 105 -15.30 -9.91 0.81
N HIS A 106 -14.60 -8.80 1.08
CA HIS A 106 -13.28 -8.54 0.51
C HIS A 106 -12.31 -8.14 1.62
N HIS A 107 -11.68 -9.14 2.20
CA HIS A 107 -10.57 -8.90 3.12
C HIS A 107 -9.28 -8.68 2.33
N CYS A 108 -8.46 -7.74 2.82
CA CYS A 108 -7.09 -7.63 2.38
C CYS A 108 -6.18 -8.43 3.31
N SER A 109 -5.06 -8.87 2.77
CA SER A 109 -3.93 -9.39 3.53
C SER A 109 -2.69 -8.57 3.22
N LEU A 110 -1.78 -8.51 4.17
CA LEU A 110 -0.49 -7.89 3.98
C LEU A 110 0.54 -8.98 3.74
N PHE A 111 1.36 -8.84 2.70
CA PHE A 111 2.50 -9.69 2.46
C PHE A 111 3.79 -8.90 2.67
N ALA A 112 4.68 -9.43 3.50
CA ALA A 112 5.98 -8.83 3.77
C ALA A 112 6.95 -9.15 2.63
N GLU A 113 7.24 -8.18 1.80
CA GLU A 113 8.23 -8.31 0.72
C GLU A 113 9.66 -8.27 1.29
N THR A 114 9.89 -7.51 2.34
CA THR A 114 11.08 -7.49 3.19
C THR A 114 10.66 -7.72 4.64
N ASP A 115 11.59 -7.80 5.58
CA ASP A 115 11.24 -7.70 6.98
C ASP A 115 10.56 -6.36 7.22
N LEU A 116 9.39 -6.40 7.86
CA LEU A 116 8.64 -5.21 8.22
C LEU A 116 8.83 -4.91 9.70
N ARG A 117 9.07 -3.65 10.00
CA ARG A 117 9.08 -3.11 11.35
C ARG A 117 8.17 -1.90 11.45
N GLY A 118 7.55 -1.76 12.60
CA GLY A 118 6.66 -0.64 12.85
C GLY A 118 5.92 -0.83 14.15
N ARG A 119 4.73 -0.28 14.20
CA ARG A 119 3.90 -0.30 15.40
C ARG A 119 2.44 -0.58 15.03
N TRP A 120 1.70 -1.08 15.97
CA TRP A 120 0.28 -1.34 15.84
C TRP A 120 -0.50 -0.48 16.83
N ILE A 121 -1.61 0.10 16.39
CA ILE A 121 -2.55 0.85 17.22
C ILE A 121 -3.98 0.39 16.95
N GLY A 122 -4.77 0.17 18.01
CA GLY A 122 -6.18 -0.16 17.88
C GLY A 122 -6.97 0.97 17.20
N HIS A 123 -7.98 0.61 16.42
CA HIS A 123 -8.80 1.56 15.64
C HIS A 123 -9.45 2.61 16.53
N GLN A 124 -10.03 2.19 17.66
CA GLN A 124 -10.69 3.11 18.59
C GLN A 124 -9.70 4.17 19.11
N ALA A 125 -8.52 3.75 19.56
CA ALA A 125 -7.49 4.67 20.04
C ALA A 125 -7.00 5.62 18.94
N ALA A 126 -6.86 5.12 17.71
CA ALA A 126 -6.50 5.97 16.57
C ALA A 126 -7.55 7.04 16.30
N VAL A 127 -8.85 6.70 16.31
CA VAL A 127 -9.95 7.67 16.13
C VAL A 127 -9.98 8.71 17.25
N GLU A 128 -9.77 8.31 18.49
CA GLU A 128 -9.72 9.24 19.64
C GLU A 128 -8.58 10.24 19.47
N ILE A 129 -7.39 9.80 19.06
CA ILE A 129 -6.25 10.67 18.81
C ILE A 129 -6.52 11.62 17.62
N LEU A 130 -7.08 11.11 16.51
CA LEU A 130 -7.44 11.93 15.36
C LEU A 130 -8.40 13.07 15.75
N ASN A 131 -9.38 12.78 16.60
CA ASN A 131 -10.33 13.77 17.12
C ASN A 131 -9.63 14.75 18.07
N ALA A 132 -8.88 14.25 19.03
CA ALA A 132 -8.26 15.07 20.07
C ALA A 132 -7.20 16.04 19.51
N GLN A 133 -6.45 15.63 18.50
CA GLN A 133 -5.37 16.41 17.89
C GLN A 133 -5.76 17.06 16.55
N ASN A 134 -7.03 16.90 16.11
CA ASN A 134 -7.55 17.46 14.86
C ASN A 134 -6.74 17.04 13.62
N LEU A 135 -6.37 15.74 13.52
CA LEU A 135 -5.51 15.18 12.46
C LEU A 135 -6.29 14.56 11.29
N TRP A 136 -7.58 14.86 11.16
CA TRP A 136 -8.38 14.32 10.07
C TRP A 136 -7.97 14.85 8.69
N GLN A 137 -7.38 16.04 8.61
CA GLN A 137 -6.86 16.59 7.36
C GLN A 137 -5.66 15.76 6.87
N GLU A 138 -4.75 15.43 7.75
CA GLU A 138 -3.59 14.57 7.48
C GLU A 138 -4.04 13.18 7.02
N MET A 139 -5.02 12.61 7.71
CA MET A 139 -5.62 11.33 7.33
C MET A 139 -6.29 11.41 5.94
N ALA A 140 -7.02 12.50 5.66
CA ALA A 140 -7.64 12.72 4.36
C ALA A 140 -6.60 12.83 3.23
N HIS A 141 -5.46 13.48 3.45
CA HIS A 141 -4.36 13.54 2.48
C HIS A 141 -3.81 12.15 2.16
N VAL A 142 -3.60 11.31 3.20
CA VAL A 142 -3.12 9.93 3.02
C VAL A 142 -4.14 9.10 2.24
N LEU A 143 -5.42 9.19 2.59
CA LEU A 143 -6.49 8.44 1.91
C LEU A 143 -6.69 8.90 0.46
N ALA A 144 -6.70 10.20 0.20
CA ALA A 144 -6.84 10.76 -1.15
C ALA A 144 -5.69 10.32 -2.07
N GLN A 145 -4.46 10.42 -1.60
CA GLN A 145 -3.30 9.95 -2.36
C GLN A 145 -3.38 8.44 -2.61
N ARG A 146 -3.79 7.65 -1.62
CA ARG A 146 -3.95 6.20 -1.77
C ARG A 146 -5.01 5.86 -2.82
N LEU A 147 -6.15 6.53 -2.77
CA LEU A 147 -7.24 6.35 -3.74
C LEU A 147 -6.78 6.70 -5.16
N MET A 148 -6.04 7.80 -5.32
CA MET A 148 -5.50 8.22 -6.61
C MET A 148 -4.53 7.19 -7.19
N VAL A 149 -3.60 6.67 -6.38
CA VAL A 149 -2.65 5.62 -6.80
C VAL A 149 -3.38 4.33 -7.20
N LEU A 150 -4.38 3.91 -6.43
CA LEU A 150 -5.19 2.73 -6.74
C LEU A 150 -5.99 2.91 -8.03
N SER A 151 -6.56 4.11 -8.26
CA SER A 151 -7.27 4.44 -9.50
C SER A 151 -6.35 4.36 -10.72
N MET A 152 -5.15 4.94 -10.63
CA MET A 152 -4.15 4.86 -11.70
C MET A 152 -3.73 3.40 -11.96
N ARG A 153 -3.49 2.63 -10.88
CA ARG A 153 -3.14 1.21 -11.01
C ARG A 153 -4.25 0.40 -11.68
N SER A 154 -5.50 0.67 -11.34
CA SER A 154 -6.64 0.05 -11.99
C SER A 154 -6.66 0.35 -13.49
N GLN A 155 -6.44 1.60 -13.90
CA GLN A 155 -6.37 1.99 -15.30
C GLN A 155 -5.21 1.32 -16.05
N GLU A 156 -4.03 1.22 -15.44
CA GLU A 156 -2.87 0.53 -16.02
C GLU A 156 -3.12 -0.96 -16.28
N MET A 157 -3.99 -1.59 -15.49
CA MET A 157 -4.29 -3.02 -15.60
C MET A 157 -5.52 -3.31 -16.47
N MET A 158 -6.34 -2.30 -16.80
CA MET A 158 -7.53 -2.46 -17.61
C MET A 158 -7.24 -2.24 -19.10
N GLY A 159 -7.53 -3.24 -19.92
CA GLY A 159 -7.47 -3.10 -21.39
C GLY A 159 -6.06 -3.07 -22.00
N VAL A 160 -5.04 -3.36 -21.23
CA VAL A 160 -3.64 -3.39 -21.69
C VAL A 160 -3.28 -4.81 -22.12
N ASP A 161 -2.52 -4.92 -23.21
CA ASP A 161 -2.02 -6.23 -23.63
C ASP A 161 -0.99 -6.80 -22.65
N SER A 162 -0.78 -8.11 -22.73
CA SER A 162 0.12 -8.83 -21.81
C SER A 162 1.56 -8.31 -21.84
N TYR A 163 2.02 -7.85 -23.01
CA TYR A 163 3.38 -7.34 -23.20
C TYR A 163 3.56 -6.02 -22.43
N LEU A 164 2.64 -5.07 -22.62
CA LEU A 164 2.69 -3.78 -21.92
C LEU A 164 2.57 -3.96 -20.41
N MET A 165 1.72 -4.89 -19.96
CA MET A 165 1.56 -5.24 -18.54
C MET A 165 2.87 -5.76 -17.93
N VAL A 166 3.52 -6.72 -18.60
CA VAL A 166 4.82 -7.28 -18.18
C VAL A 166 5.89 -6.19 -18.17
N ARG A 167 5.95 -5.36 -19.23
CA ARG A 167 6.90 -4.25 -19.31
C ARG A 167 6.73 -3.26 -18.15
N THR A 168 5.50 -2.86 -17.83
CA THR A 168 5.21 -1.94 -16.71
C THR A 168 5.70 -2.52 -15.38
N LEU A 169 5.45 -3.81 -15.14
CA LEU A 169 5.89 -4.50 -13.93
C LEU A 169 7.42 -4.65 -13.83
N LEU A 170 8.09 -4.88 -14.95
CA LEU A 170 9.55 -4.91 -14.97
C LEU A 170 10.16 -3.53 -14.71
N THR A 171 9.53 -2.46 -15.22
CA THR A 171 9.92 -1.09 -14.92
C THR A 171 9.70 -0.77 -13.43
N GLU A 172 8.55 -1.19 -12.88
CA GLU A 172 8.30 -1.08 -11.44
C GLU A 172 9.39 -1.80 -10.63
N LEU A 173 9.71 -3.05 -11.01
CA LEU A 173 10.73 -3.85 -10.32
C LEU A 173 12.12 -3.21 -10.41
N ALA A 174 12.47 -2.56 -11.50
CA ALA A 174 13.76 -1.91 -11.68
C ALA A 174 14.02 -0.80 -10.63
N ASP A 175 12.98 -0.20 -10.11
CA ASP A 175 13.06 0.86 -9.09
C ASP A 175 13.11 0.38 -7.63
N TYR A 176 12.91 -0.91 -7.43
CA TYR A 176 13.07 -1.45 -6.08
C TYR A 176 14.54 -1.40 -5.64
N PRO A 177 14.82 -1.32 -4.32
CA PRO A 177 16.18 -1.39 -3.79
C PRO A 177 16.92 -2.61 -4.34
N GLU A 178 18.21 -2.44 -4.67
CA GLU A 178 19.01 -3.48 -5.31
C GLU A 178 19.05 -4.79 -4.52
N GLU A 179 19.19 -4.70 -3.20
CA GLU A 179 19.20 -5.84 -2.29
C GLU A 179 17.93 -6.66 -2.40
N TYR A 180 16.78 -5.99 -2.54
CA TYR A 180 15.51 -6.62 -2.73
C TYR A 180 15.40 -7.26 -4.13
N ARG A 181 15.80 -6.52 -5.20
CA ARG A 181 15.75 -7.02 -6.59
C ARG A 181 16.53 -8.31 -6.80
N ARG A 182 17.71 -8.42 -6.18
CA ARG A 182 18.56 -9.62 -6.28
C ARG A 182 17.90 -10.89 -5.74
N GLN A 183 16.88 -10.76 -4.91
CA GLN A 183 16.24 -11.87 -4.21
C GLN A 183 14.84 -12.19 -4.75
N ILE A 184 14.35 -11.41 -5.73
CA ILE A 184 13.03 -11.61 -6.32
C ILE A 184 13.10 -12.64 -7.45
N ASN A 185 12.19 -13.60 -7.40
CA ASN A 185 11.84 -14.37 -8.56
C ASN A 185 10.91 -13.54 -9.46
N VAL A 186 11.42 -13.05 -10.58
CA VAL A 186 10.72 -12.14 -11.51
C VAL A 186 9.40 -12.74 -12.00
N LEU A 187 9.38 -14.03 -12.32
CA LEU A 187 8.16 -14.69 -12.76
C LEU A 187 7.08 -14.68 -11.67
N SER A 188 7.45 -15.03 -10.45
CA SER A 188 6.53 -14.98 -9.29
C SER A 188 6.07 -13.55 -9.00
N PHE A 189 6.94 -12.56 -9.13
CA PHE A 189 6.60 -11.16 -8.97
C PHE A 189 5.50 -10.73 -9.95
N ILE A 190 5.63 -11.08 -11.23
CA ILE A 190 4.65 -10.77 -12.28
C ILE A 190 3.36 -11.56 -12.05
N GLN A 191 3.43 -12.86 -11.79
CA GLN A 191 2.25 -13.71 -11.58
C GLN A 191 1.39 -13.25 -10.40
N ARG A 192 2.01 -12.78 -9.33
CA ARG A 192 1.27 -12.25 -8.16
C ARG A 192 0.59 -10.91 -8.42
N ARG A 193 0.95 -10.22 -9.50
CA ARG A 193 0.42 -8.89 -9.88
C ARG A 193 -0.49 -8.93 -11.10
N THR A 194 -0.60 -10.10 -11.74
CA THR A 194 -1.39 -10.27 -12.97
C THR A 194 -2.05 -11.65 -13.00
N ASN A 195 -3.08 -11.79 -13.82
CA ASN A 195 -3.68 -13.10 -14.12
C ASN A 195 -2.98 -13.83 -15.29
N LEU A 196 -1.75 -13.45 -15.61
CA LEU A 196 -1.04 -14.04 -16.73
C LEU A 196 -0.50 -15.44 -16.38
N SER A 197 -0.71 -16.37 -17.28
CA SER A 197 -0.07 -17.69 -17.20
C SER A 197 1.44 -17.58 -17.43
N ARG A 198 2.19 -18.56 -16.93
CA ARG A 198 3.65 -18.64 -17.15
C ARG A 198 4.02 -18.51 -18.64
N SER A 199 3.28 -19.17 -19.52
CA SER A 199 3.53 -19.14 -20.98
C SER A 199 3.28 -17.79 -21.63
N ARG A 200 2.50 -16.90 -21.01
CA ARG A 200 2.28 -15.54 -21.49
C ARG A 200 3.31 -14.53 -20.96
N ILE A 201 4.03 -14.90 -19.92
CA ILE A 201 5.08 -14.06 -19.32
C ILE A 201 6.44 -14.35 -19.98
N MET A 202 6.69 -15.61 -20.36
CA MET A 202 7.91 -16.07 -21.03
C MET A 202 7.89 -15.74 -22.52
#